data_e300a826ac7ddf3ae86df799eff1db7f
#
_entry.id   e300a826ac7ddf3ae86df799eff1db7f
#
_cell.length_a   1.000
_cell.length_b   1.000
_cell.length_c   1.000
_cell.angle_alpha   90.00
_cell.angle_beta   90.00
_cell.angle_gamma   90.00
#
_symmetry.space_group_name_H-M   'P 1'
#
loop_
_entity.id
_entity.type
_entity.pdbx_description
1 polymer ?
#
loop_
_entity_poly.entity_id
_entity_poly.type
_entity_poly.pdbx_seq_one_letter_code
_entity_poly.pdbx_strand_id
1 'polypeptide(L)'
;FGGAASLLVGWAALSPDSSTFTLITIVLSILIGGVTLTGSLIAYGKLSETIGSGAITFSGQQIVNSLVVLGIFGGAVMFCMNPSDPAWLYIVIGLALVFGIMAVIPIGGADMPVVISLLNSYSGLAACAAGFAINNNVLIVAGSLVGASGIILTQIMCKAMNRSLSNVLFSGFASVSSEETVIEGEIKPISVDDAFYVLEAATNVAIIPGYLSLIHI
;
A
#
# COMPACT_ATOMS: atom_id res chain seq x y z
N PHE A 1 4.15 -11.06 -6.64
CA PHE A 1 3.77 -12.37 -7.23
C PHE A 1 2.44 -12.87 -6.65
N GLY A 2 2.20 -12.82 -5.33
CA GLY A 2 0.97 -13.31 -4.70
C GLY A 2 -0.30 -12.64 -5.23
N GLY A 3 -0.29 -11.30 -5.40
CA GLY A 3 -1.40 -10.57 -6.01
C GLY A 3 -1.67 -10.97 -7.45
N ALA A 4 -0.62 -11.16 -8.26
CA ALA A 4 -0.77 -11.64 -9.63
C ALA A 4 -1.35 -13.05 -9.69
N ALA A 5 -0.86 -13.95 -8.84
CA ALA A 5 -1.36 -15.31 -8.76
C ALA A 5 -2.85 -15.35 -8.39
N SER A 6 -3.27 -14.58 -7.36
CA SER A 6 -4.67 -14.51 -6.94
C SER A 6 -5.57 -13.91 -8.02
N LEU A 7 -5.10 -12.88 -8.74
CA LEU A 7 -5.84 -12.31 -9.88
C LEU A 7 -6.04 -13.35 -10.97
N LEU A 8 -4.99 -14.06 -11.37
CA LEU A 8 -5.05 -15.05 -12.44
C LEU A 8 -5.87 -16.27 -12.04
N VAL A 9 -5.77 -16.76 -10.80
CA VAL A 9 -6.60 -17.86 -10.29
C VAL A 9 -8.06 -17.45 -10.25
N GLY A 10 -8.37 -16.24 -9.75
CA GLY A 10 -9.73 -15.72 -9.78
C GLY A 10 -10.29 -15.65 -11.20
N TRP A 11 -9.51 -15.17 -12.15
CA TRP A 11 -9.93 -15.14 -13.57
C TRP A 11 -10.11 -16.55 -14.16
N ALA A 12 -9.19 -17.46 -13.90
CA ALA A 12 -9.25 -18.85 -14.38
C ALA A 12 -10.39 -19.66 -13.77
N ALA A 13 -10.85 -19.29 -12.57
CA ALA A 13 -11.96 -19.94 -11.87
C ALA A 13 -13.35 -19.58 -12.45
N LEU A 14 -13.41 -18.64 -13.39
CA LEU A 14 -14.68 -18.21 -14.00
C LEU A 14 -15.30 -19.34 -14.81
N SER A 15 -16.54 -19.69 -14.46
CA SER A 15 -17.35 -20.67 -15.19
C SER A 15 -18.73 -20.08 -15.44
N PRO A 16 -19.40 -20.42 -16.59
CA PRO A 16 -20.76 -19.97 -16.90
C PRO A 16 -21.80 -20.33 -15.84
N ASP A 17 -21.59 -21.46 -15.15
CA ASP A 17 -22.50 -22.00 -14.13
C ASP A 17 -22.09 -21.59 -12.69
N SER A 18 -21.24 -20.58 -12.55
CA SER A 18 -20.79 -20.15 -11.24
C SER A 18 -21.93 -19.60 -10.38
N SER A 19 -21.97 -20.02 -9.11
CA SER A 19 -22.91 -19.45 -8.14
C SER A 19 -22.63 -17.98 -7.88
N THR A 20 -23.62 -17.21 -7.44
CA THR A 20 -23.43 -15.80 -7.05
C THR A 20 -22.32 -15.64 -6.01
N PHE A 21 -22.21 -16.56 -5.06
CA PHE A 21 -21.14 -16.57 -4.06
C PHE A 21 -19.76 -16.72 -4.72
N THR A 22 -19.63 -17.65 -5.65
CA THR A 22 -18.39 -17.88 -6.41
C THR A 22 -18.02 -16.63 -7.24
N LEU A 23 -18.98 -15.99 -7.90
CA LEU A 23 -18.75 -14.77 -8.66
C LEU A 23 -18.24 -13.62 -7.75
N ILE A 24 -18.83 -13.44 -6.58
CA ILE A 24 -18.37 -12.43 -5.60
C ILE A 24 -16.94 -12.73 -5.16
N THR A 25 -16.61 -13.98 -4.84
CA THR A 25 -15.25 -14.35 -4.42
C THR A 25 -14.21 -14.22 -5.52
N ILE A 26 -14.58 -14.50 -6.77
CA ILE A 26 -13.76 -14.24 -7.97
C ILE A 26 -13.46 -12.75 -8.09
N VAL A 27 -14.48 -11.90 -8.03
CA VAL A 27 -14.32 -10.45 -8.12
C VAL A 27 -13.43 -9.92 -7.00
N LEU A 28 -13.63 -10.39 -5.77
CA LEU A 28 -12.79 -10.00 -4.63
C LEU A 28 -11.33 -10.43 -4.82
N SER A 29 -11.09 -11.65 -5.29
CA SER A 29 -9.75 -12.15 -5.57
C SER A 29 -9.04 -11.30 -6.63
N ILE A 30 -9.75 -10.99 -7.73
CA ILE A 30 -9.25 -10.17 -8.83
C ILE A 30 -8.97 -8.74 -8.37
N LEU A 31 -9.90 -8.13 -7.65
CA LEU A 31 -9.77 -6.76 -7.17
C LEU A 31 -8.58 -6.61 -6.23
N ILE A 32 -8.58 -7.39 -5.14
CA ILE A 32 -7.53 -7.29 -4.12
C ILE A 32 -6.18 -7.73 -4.73
N GLY A 33 -6.18 -8.76 -5.56
CA GLY A 33 -4.98 -9.24 -6.26
C GLY A 33 -4.41 -8.20 -7.22
N GLY A 34 -5.26 -7.52 -8.01
CA GLY A 34 -4.87 -6.46 -8.94
C GLY A 34 -4.29 -5.24 -8.24
N VAL A 35 -4.99 -4.74 -7.21
CA VAL A 35 -4.51 -3.62 -6.36
C VAL A 35 -3.16 -3.95 -5.74
N THR A 36 -3.01 -5.16 -5.21
CA THR A 36 -1.77 -5.60 -4.56
C THR A 36 -0.62 -5.75 -5.55
N LEU A 37 -0.90 -6.26 -6.75
CA LEU A 37 0.10 -6.41 -7.80
C LEU A 37 0.75 -5.07 -8.15
N THR A 38 -0.06 -4.11 -8.59
CA THR A 38 0.45 -2.80 -9.03
C THR A 38 0.94 -1.96 -7.88
N GLY A 39 0.26 -1.99 -6.72
CA GLY A 39 0.72 -1.32 -5.51
C GLY A 39 2.09 -1.81 -5.06
N SER A 40 2.36 -3.12 -5.12
CA SER A 40 3.66 -3.70 -4.77
C SER A 40 4.76 -3.32 -5.76
N LEU A 41 4.45 -3.17 -7.05
CA LEU A 41 5.41 -2.69 -8.05
C LEU A 41 5.81 -1.24 -7.79
N ILE A 42 4.85 -0.39 -7.44
CA ILE A 42 5.14 1.00 -7.07
C ILE A 42 5.95 1.07 -5.76
N ALA A 43 5.58 0.28 -4.75
CA ALA A 43 6.32 0.22 -3.49
C ALA A 43 7.77 -0.24 -3.71
N TYR A 44 7.99 -1.25 -4.56
CA TYR A 44 9.32 -1.68 -4.96
C TYR A 44 10.09 -0.57 -5.69
N GLY A 45 9.46 0.10 -6.66
CA GLY A 45 10.09 1.20 -7.42
C GLY A 45 10.52 2.36 -6.53
N LYS A 46 9.74 2.68 -5.48
CA LYS A 46 10.09 3.72 -4.50
C LYS A 46 11.22 3.27 -3.56
N LEU A 47 11.19 2.02 -3.11
CA LEU A 47 12.22 1.49 -2.22
C LEU A 47 13.56 1.30 -2.93
N SER A 48 13.54 0.94 -4.21
CA SER A 48 14.73 0.82 -5.06
C SER A 48 15.22 2.15 -5.63
N GLU A 49 14.58 3.28 -5.23
CA GLU A 49 14.89 4.63 -5.72
C GLU A 49 14.76 4.82 -7.25
N THR A 50 14.21 3.84 -7.95
CA THR A 50 13.90 3.94 -9.39
C THR A 50 12.80 4.98 -9.62
N ILE A 51 11.85 5.08 -8.70
CA ILE A 51 10.85 6.14 -8.62
C ILE A 51 11.23 6.98 -7.39
N GLY A 52 11.25 8.30 -7.52
CA GLY A 52 11.61 9.18 -6.41
C GLY A 52 10.85 8.82 -5.11
N SER A 53 11.56 8.80 -3.98
CA SER A 53 11.02 8.39 -2.67
C SER A 53 9.97 9.36 -2.10
N GLY A 54 9.83 10.56 -2.68
CA GLY A 54 8.85 11.56 -2.25
C GLY A 54 7.40 11.13 -2.50
N ALA A 55 6.48 11.75 -1.77
CA ALA A 55 5.05 11.62 -2.03
C ALA A 55 4.69 12.34 -3.34
N ILE A 56 4.14 11.63 -4.31
CA ILE A 56 3.69 12.20 -5.58
C ILE A 56 2.18 12.38 -5.47
N THR A 57 1.74 13.63 -5.34
CA THR A 57 0.33 13.99 -5.21
C THR A 57 -0.06 15.00 -6.27
N PHE A 58 -1.31 14.99 -6.67
CA PHE A 58 -1.90 15.98 -7.58
C PHE A 58 -3.23 16.49 -7.05
N SER A 59 -3.57 17.72 -7.42
CA SER A 59 -4.82 18.33 -7.00
C SER A 59 -6.02 17.52 -7.52
N GLY A 60 -6.95 17.16 -6.63
CA GLY A 60 -8.13 16.36 -6.98
C GLY A 60 -7.94 14.84 -6.92
N GLN A 61 -6.79 14.34 -6.51
CA GLN A 61 -6.50 12.90 -6.44
C GLN A 61 -7.53 12.12 -5.62
N GLN A 62 -8.06 12.69 -4.54
CA GLN A 62 -9.11 12.06 -3.73
C GLN A 62 -10.40 11.83 -4.52
N ILE A 63 -10.79 12.82 -5.33
CA ILE A 63 -11.99 12.71 -6.18
C ILE A 63 -11.79 11.61 -7.21
N VAL A 64 -10.63 11.58 -7.86
CA VAL A 64 -10.32 10.56 -8.87
C VAL A 64 -10.29 9.17 -8.21
N ASN A 65 -9.63 9.01 -7.06
CA ASN A 65 -9.62 7.74 -6.32
C ASN A 65 -11.02 7.28 -5.94
N SER A 66 -11.88 8.20 -5.47
CA SER A 66 -13.27 7.88 -5.14
C SER A 66 -14.07 7.45 -6.36
N LEU A 67 -13.87 8.11 -7.50
CA LEU A 67 -14.53 7.74 -8.76
C LEU A 67 -14.06 6.37 -9.26
N VAL A 68 -12.76 6.06 -9.16
CA VAL A 68 -12.20 4.75 -9.51
C VAL A 68 -12.81 3.66 -8.63
N VAL A 69 -12.88 3.88 -7.31
CA VAL A 69 -13.50 2.93 -6.38
C VAL A 69 -14.98 2.72 -6.69
N LEU A 70 -15.73 3.78 -6.95
CA LEU A 70 -17.13 3.68 -7.37
C LEU A 70 -17.27 2.92 -8.69
N GLY A 71 -16.37 3.16 -9.64
CA GLY A 71 -16.32 2.42 -10.91
C GLY A 71 -16.05 0.93 -10.72
N ILE A 72 -15.13 0.57 -9.80
CA ILE A 72 -14.84 -0.83 -9.43
C ILE A 72 -16.10 -1.48 -8.85
N PHE A 73 -16.76 -0.84 -7.87
CA PHE A 73 -17.99 -1.39 -7.28
C PHE A 73 -19.11 -1.51 -8.31
N GLY A 74 -19.32 -0.48 -9.13
CA GLY A 74 -20.32 -0.52 -10.21
C GLY A 74 -20.04 -1.65 -11.20
N GLY A 75 -18.80 -1.78 -11.67
CA GLY A 75 -18.39 -2.88 -12.58
C GLY A 75 -18.54 -4.25 -11.94
N ALA A 76 -18.21 -4.39 -10.64
CA ALA A 76 -18.39 -5.63 -9.89
C ALA A 76 -19.85 -6.05 -9.80
N VAL A 77 -20.76 -5.11 -9.49
CA VAL A 77 -22.21 -5.37 -9.43
C VAL A 77 -22.75 -5.74 -10.81
N MET A 78 -22.37 -4.99 -11.85
CA MET A 78 -22.81 -5.27 -13.22
C MET A 78 -22.34 -6.64 -13.70
N PHE A 79 -21.10 -7.02 -13.37
CA PHE A 79 -20.57 -8.36 -13.67
C PHE A 79 -21.33 -9.46 -12.92
N CYS A 80 -21.64 -9.28 -11.64
CA CYS A 80 -22.44 -10.26 -10.88
C CYS A 80 -23.88 -10.40 -11.40
N MET A 81 -24.44 -9.33 -11.98
CA MET A 81 -25.78 -9.36 -12.58
C MET A 81 -25.79 -10.00 -13.98
N ASN A 82 -24.74 -9.79 -14.76
CA ASN A 82 -24.59 -10.31 -16.13
C ASN A 82 -23.24 -11.03 -16.31
N PRO A 83 -23.07 -12.24 -15.78
CA PRO A 83 -21.80 -12.96 -15.86
C PRO A 83 -21.39 -13.36 -17.28
N SER A 84 -22.35 -13.35 -18.21
CA SER A 84 -22.13 -13.71 -19.63
C SER A 84 -21.36 -12.65 -20.41
N ASP A 85 -21.28 -11.42 -19.89
CA ASP A 85 -20.56 -10.34 -20.54
C ASP A 85 -19.18 -10.13 -19.83
N PRO A 86 -18.08 -10.61 -20.43
CA PRO A 86 -16.75 -10.48 -19.83
C PRO A 86 -16.22 -9.06 -19.81
N ALA A 87 -16.85 -8.10 -20.52
CA ALA A 87 -16.40 -6.72 -20.60
C ALA A 87 -16.35 -6.08 -19.21
N TRP A 88 -17.35 -6.34 -18.37
CA TRP A 88 -17.39 -5.80 -17.01
C TRP A 88 -16.24 -6.31 -16.14
N LEU A 89 -15.84 -7.56 -16.30
CA LEU A 89 -14.70 -8.14 -15.59
C LEU A 89 -13.39 -7.44 -16.02
N TYR A 90 -13.18 -7.22 -17.30
CA TYR A 90 -11.99 -6.50 -17.80
C TYR A 90 -11.95 -5.06 -17.30
N ILE A 91 -13.09 -4.40 -17.18
CA ILE A 91 -13.18 -3.06 -16.59
C ILE A 91 -12.76 -3.11 -15.12
N VAL A 92 -13.25 -4.08 -14.34
CA VAL A 92 -12.86 -4.24 -12.92
C VAL A 92 -11.37 -4.51 -12.79
N ILE A 93 -10.80 -5.40 -13.64
CA ILE A 93 -9.35 -5.67 -13.65
C ILE A 93 -8.57 -4.38 -13.94
N GLY A 94 -8.92 -3.66 -14.99
CA GLY A 94 -8.23 -2.42 -15.38
C GLY A 94 -8.29 -1.37 -14.29
N LEU A 95 -9.46 -1.14 -13.71
CA LEU A 95 -9.64 -0.18 -12.63
C LEU A 95 -8.92 -0.59 -11.33
N ALA A 96 -8.89 -1.90 -11.01
CA ALA A 96 -8.15 -2.40 -9.85
C ALA A 96 -6.63 -2.19 -10.00
N LEU A 97 -6.08 -2.42 -11.19
CA LEU A 97 -4.67 -2.16 -11.49
C LEU A 97 -4.34 -0.66 -11.39
N VAL A 98 -5.18 0.21 -11.93
CA VAL A 98 -5.02 1.66 -11.83
C VAL A 98 -5.12 2.11 -10.37
N PHE A 99 -6.11 1.61 -9.63
CA PHE A 99 -6.29 1.97 -8.23
C PHE A 99 -5.08 1.59 -7.37
N GLY A 100 -4.46 0.43 -7.60
CA GLY A 100 -3.26 0.00 -6.88
C GLY A 100 -2.09 0.99 -7.06
N ILE A 101 -1.91 1.52 -8.27
CA ILE A 101 -0.90 2.57 -8.54
C ILE A 101 -1.27 3.85 -7.77
N MET A 102 -2.51 4.30 -7.93
CA MET A 102 -2.96 5.58 -7.37
C MET A 102 -3.02 5.57 -5.83
N ALA A 103 -3.22 4.41 -5.22
CA ALA A 103 -3.27 4.28 -3.77
C ALA A 103 -1.87 4.33 -3.13
N VAL A 104 -0.83 3.83 -3.81
CA VAL A 104 0.52 3.72 -3.24
C VAL A 104 1.42 4.90 -3.64
N ILE A 105 1.20 5.50 -4.80
CA ILE A 105 2.07 6.57 -5.32
C ILE A 105 2.16 7.82 -4.41
N PRO A 106 1.10 8.22 -3.67
CA PRO A 106 1.17 9.37 -2.76
C PRO A 106 1.87 9.08 -1.43
N ILE A 107 2.19 7.82 -1.14
CA ILE A 107 2.83 7.44 0.12
C ILE A 107 4.34 7.60 0.00
N GLY A 108 4.96 8.28 0.97
CA GLY A 108 6.41 8.50 0.99
C GLY A 108 7.23 7.24 1.25
N GLY A 109 8.48 7.22 0.77
CA GLY A 109 9.41 6.09 0.92
C GLY A 109 9.66 5.67 2.38
N ALA A 110 9.63 6.62 3.31
CA ALA A 110 9.79 6.35 4.75
C ALA A 110 8.67 5.45 5.31
N ASP A 111 7.45 5.54 4.76
CA ASP A 111 6.29 4.75 5.18
C ASP A 111 6.14 3.43 4.38
N MET A 112 7.01 3.19 3.37
CA MET A 112 6.92 2.01 2.51
C MET A 112 6.99 0.66 3.25
N PRO A 113 7.78 0.47 4.32
CA PRO A 113 7.77 -0.80 5.06
C PRO A 113 6.39 -1.15 5.61
N VAL A 114 5.62 -0.17 6.10
CA VAL A 114 4.24 -0.36 6.57
C VAL A 114 3.32 -0.74 5.40
N VAL A 115 3.45 -0.04 4.26
CA VAL A 115 2.66 -0.30 3.05
C VAL A 115 2.94 -1.71 2.50
N ILE A 116 4.21 -2.14 2.47
CA ILE A 116 4.59 -3.48 2.01
C ILE A 116 3.97 -4.56 2.90
N SER A 117 4.01 -4.37 4.22
CA SER A 117 3.35 -5.29 5.16
C SER A 117 1.84 -5.36 4.93
N LEU A 118 1.18 -4.22 4.70
CA LEU A 118 -0.24 -4.16 4.38
C LEU A 118 -0.58 -4.84 3.04
N LEU A 119 0.20 -4.59 1.99
CA LEU A 119 0.02 -5.23 0.69
C LEU A 119 0.25 -6.74 0.76
N ASN A 120 1.19 -7.21 1.60
CA ASN A 120 1.36 -8.64 1.86
C ASN A 120 0.11 -9.25 2.53
N SER A 121 -0.48 -8.52 3.48
CA SER A 121 -1.76 -8.92 4.08
C SER A 121 -2.88 -9.01 3.03
N TYR A 122 -2.97 -8.04 2.14
CA TYR A 122 -3.95 -8.06 1.04
C TYR A 122 -3.69 -9.22 0.08
N SER A 123 -2.43 -9.60 -0.18
CA SER A 123 -2.11 -10.81 -0.94
C SER A 123 -2.69 -12.07 -0.27
N GLY A 124 -2.59 -12.16 1.06
CA GLY A 124 -3.19 -13.25 1.83
C GLY A 124 -4.72 -13.28 1.70
N LEU A 125 -5.37 -12.12 1.85
CA LEU A 125 -6.84 -12.01 1.70
C LEU A 125 -7.29 -12.34 0.27
N ALA A 126 -6.54 -11.93 -0.75
CA ALA A 126 -6.80 -12.27 -2.14
C ALA A 126 -6.69 -13.79 -2.39
N ALA A 127 -5.66 -14.42 -1.79
CA ALA A 127 -5.51 -15.88 -1.85
C ALA A 127 -6.65 -16.61 -1.12
N CYS A 128 -7.14 -16.10 0.00
CA CYS A 128 -8.31 -16.61 0.69
C CYS A 128 -9.56 -16.54 -0.20
N ALA A 129 -9.80 -15.40 -0.85
CA ALA A 129 -10.91 -15.23 -1.79
C ALA A 129 -10.79 -16.18 -3.00
N ALA A 130 -9.59 -16.32 -3.57
CA ALA A 130 -9.31 -17.31 -4.61
C ALA A 130 -9.60 -18.74 -4.12
N GLY A 131 -9.23 -19.06 -2.88
CA GLY A 131 -9.50 -20.34 -2.25
C GLY A 131 -11.00 -20.67 -2.18
N PHE A 132 -11.84 -19.69 -1.86
CA PHE A 132 -13.30 -19.84 -1.93
C PHE A 132 -13.79 -20.07 -3.37
N ALA A 133 -13.24 -19.35 -4.34
CA ALA A 133 -13.64 -19.49 -5.75
C ALA A 133 -13.36 -20.88 -6.31
N ILE A 134 -12.25 -21.52 -5.92
CA ILE A 134 -11.85 -22.86 -6.37
C ILE A 134 -12.14 -23.98 -5.36
N ASN A 135 -12.87 -23.69 -4.28
CA ASN A 135 -13.19 -24.63 -3.18
C ASN A 135 -11.95 -25.32 -2.57
N ASN A 136 -10.86 -24.58 -2.39
CA ASN A 136 -9.63 -25.09 -1.81
C ASN A 136 -9.46 -24.65 -0.35
N ASN A 137 -9.77 -25.54 0.59
CA ASN A 137 -9.73 -25.27 2.03
C ASN A 137 -8.32 -24.90 2.53
N VAL A 138 -7.27 -25.48 1.96
CA VAL A 138 -5.88 -25.16 2.36
C VAL A 138 -5.55 -23.73 2.01
N LEU A 139 -5.94 -23.29 0.81
CA LEU A 139 -5.72 -21.92 0.35
C LEU A 139 -6.54 -20.91 1.17
N ILE A 140 -7.78 -21.26 1.55
CA ILE A 140 -8.62 -20.41 2.42
C ILE A 140 -7.93 -20.22 3.78
N VAL A 141 -7.51 -21.31 4.44
CA VAL A 141 -6.87 -21.24 5.76
C VAL A 141 -5.54 -20.51 5.68
N ALA A 142 -4.66 -20.89 4.75
CA ALA A 142 -3.35 -20.24 4.60
C ALA A 142 -3.50 -18.75 4.27
N GLY A 143 -4.38 -18.41 3.34
CA GLY A 143 -4.65 -17.02 2.94
C GLY A 143 -5.20 -16.18 4.09
N SER A 144 -6.13 -16.71 4.88
CA SER A 144 -6.69 -16.01 6.04
C SER A 144 -5.66 -15.79 7.14
N LEU A 145 -4.79 -16.78 7.41
CA LEU A 145 -3.71 -16.65 8.39
C LEU A 145 -2.69 -15.59 7.96
N VAL A 146 -2.26 -15.61 6.70
CA VAL A 146 -1.33 -14.60 6.15
C VAL A 146 -1.98 -13.21 6.18
N GLY A 147 -3.26 -13.12 5.79
CA GLY A 147 -4.02 -11.87 5.85
C GLY A 147 -4.08 -11.29 7.25
N ALA A 148 -4.49 -12.09 8.23
CA ALA A 148 -4.60 -11.66 9.63
C ALA A 148 -3.24 -11.29 10.23
N SER A 149 -2.22 -12.12 10.05
CA SER A 149 -0.88 -11.85 10.59
C SER A 149 -0.26 -10.60 9.98
N GLY A 150 -0.48 -10.35 8.69
CA GLY A 150 -0.01 -9.14 8.00
C GLY A 150 -0.68 -7.87 8.52
N ILE A 151 -1.98 -7.88 8.83
CA ILE A 151 -2.67 -6.75 9.45
C ILE A 151 -2.09 -6.45 10.83
N ILE A 152 -1.89 -7.49 11.66
CA ILE A 152 -1.30 -7.36 13.00
C ILE A 152 0.11 -6.76 12.90
N LEU A 153 0.93 -7.29 11.99
CA LEU A 153 2.29 -6.80 11.77
C LEU A 153 2.28 -5.32 11.33
N THR A 154 1.38 -4.94 10.41
CA THR A 154 1.22 -3.57 9.96
C THR A 154 0.90 -2.63 11.13
N GLN A 155 -0.01 -3.02 12.03
CA GLN A 155 -0.35 -2.24 13.21
C GLN A 155 0.83 -2.09 14.19
N ILE A 156 1.58 -3.18 14.41
CA ILE A 156 2.79 -3.15 15.27
C ILE A 156 3.84 -2.21 14.67
N MET A 157 4.06 -2.26 13.35
CA MET A 157 5.00 -1.38 12.66
C MET A 157 4.56 0.08 12.74
N CYS A 158 3.28 0.38 12.53
CA CYS A 158 2.74 1.73 12.70
C CYS A 158 3.02 2.25 14.13
N LYS A 159 2.75 1.42 15.13
CA LYS A 159 3.00 1.77 16.54
C LYS A 159 4.49 2.01 16.81
N ALA A 160 5.37 1.16 16.28
CA ALA A 160 6.82 1.29 16.41
C ALA A 160 7.35 2.58 15.77
N MET A 161 6.75 3.00 14.67
CA MET A 161 7.09 4.25 13.96
C MET A 161 6.38 5.49 14.57
N ASN A 162 5.62 5.32 15.63
CA ASN A 162 4.79 6.37 16.25
C ASN A 162 3.84 7.06 15.24
N ARG A 163 3.26 6.28 14.34
CA ARG A 163 2.31 6.74 13.32
C ARG A 163 1.04 5.93 13.35
N SER A 164 -0.10 6.54 13.07
CA SER A 164 -1.34 5.78 12.87
C SER A 164 -1.41 5.23 11.44
N LEU A 165 -2.08 4.09 11.24
CA LEU A 165 -2.27 3.51 9.92
C LEU A 165 -3.01 4.48 8.98
N SER A 166 -4.00 5.20 9.50
CA SER A 166 -4.70 6.25 8.75
C SER A 166 -3.74 7.37 8.30
N ASN A 167 -2.83 7.80 9.17
CA ASN A 167 -1.83 8.80 8.79
C ASN A 167 -0.90 8.28 7.68
N VAL A 168 -0.51 7.01 7.71
CA VAL A 168 0.33 6.41 6.66
C VAL A 168 -0.41 6.35 5.32
N LEU A 169 -1.66 5.86 5.32
CA LEU A 169 -2.45 5.70 4.10
C LEU A 169 -2.92 7.03 3.50
N PHE A 170 -3.18 8.03 4.35
CA PHE A 170 -3.70 9.32 3.95
C PHE A 170 -2.71 10.47 4.10
N SER A 171 -1.45 10.20 4.45
CA SER A 171 -0.42 11.25 4.62
C SER A 171 -0.20 12.08 3.37
N GLY A 172 -0.30 11.48 2.19
CA GLY A 172 -0.23 12.20 0.93
C GLY A 172 -1.45 13.08 0.63
N PHE A 173 -2.55 12.92 1.38
CA PHE A 173 -3.80 13.67 1.21
C PHE A 173 -4.04 14.72 2.30
N ALA A 174 -3.41 14.56 3.47
CA ALA A 174 -3.31 15.66 4.38
C ALA A 174 -2.42 16.69 3.69
N SER A 175 -3.01 17.78 3.21
CA SER A 175 -2.23 18.99 3.00
C SER A 175 -1.52 19.22 4.31
N VAL A 176 -0.22 18.92 4.33
CA VAL A 176 0.65 19.43 5.36
C VAL A 176 0.56 20.93 5.17
N SER A 177 -0.31 21.58 5.93
CA SER A 177 0.02 22.90 6.39
C SER A 177 1.31 22.65 7.18
N SER A 178 2.41 22.66 6.46
CA SER A 178 3.69 23.00 7.03
C SER A 178 3.44 24.39 7.60
N GLU A 179 3.01 24.49 8.85
CA GLU A 179 3.50 25.54 9.68
C GLU A 179 5.02 25.35 9.54
N GLU A 180 5.61 26.10 8.63
CA GLU A 180 7.02 26.41 8.71
C GLU A 180 7.19 26.91 10.13
N THR A 181 7.58 26.01 11.02
CA THR A 181 8.14 26.40 12.29
C THR A 181 9.36 27.19 11.86
N VAL A 182 9.18 28.50 11.78
CA VAL A 182 10.28 29.44 11.64
C VAL A 182 11.14 29.16 12.86
N ILE A 183 12.17 28.35 12.65
CA ILE A 183 13.17 28.10 13.67
C ILE A 183 13.90 29.43 13.77
N GLU A 184 13.46 30.31 14.69
CA GLU A 184 14.19 31.46 15.08
C GLU A 184 15.46 30.98 15.81
N GLY A 185 16.49 30.72 15.05
CA GLY A 185 17.78 30.27 15.54
C GLY A 185 18.87 30.62 14.53
N GLU A 186 19.91 31.22 14.98
CA GLU A 186 21.10 31.53 14.19
C GLU A 186 21.99 30.27 14.13
N ILE A 187 22.19 29.71 12.94
CA ILE A 187 23.15 28.62 12.75
C ILE A 187 24.54 29.18 12.89
N LYS A 188 25.23 28.88 14.01
CA LYS A 188 26.63 29.23 14.22
C LYS A 188 27.50 28.09 13.71
N PRO A 189 28.24 28.26 12.61
CA PRO A 189 29.24 27.28 12.20
C PRO A 189 30.32 27.18 13.27
N ILE A 190 30.69 25.97 13.66
CA ILE A 190 31.77 25.71 14.60
C ILE A 190 32.88 24.93 13.87
N SER A 191 34.14 25.15 14.34
CA SER A 191 35.28 24.38 13.84
C SER A 191 35.26 22.95 14.40
N VAL A 192 36.06 22.04 13.79
CA VAL A 192 36.22 20.67 14.29
C VAL A 192 36.75 20.65 15.70
N ASP A 193 37.69 21.57 16.03
CA ASP A 193 38.31 21.68 17.34
C ASP A 193 37.29 22.16 18.39
N ASP A 194 36.46 23.15 18.04
CA ASP A 194 35.40 23.62 18.94
C ASP A 194 34.34 22.53 19.17
N ALA A 195 34.00 21.74 18.14
CA ALA A 195 33.09 20.61 18.28
C ALA A 195 33.67 19.55 19.22
N PHE A 196 34.98 19.31 19.19
CA PHE A 196 35.63 18.38 20.12
C PHE A 196 35.43 18.84 21.58
N TYR A 197 35.71 20.13 21.89
CA TYR A 197 35.53 20.63 23.25
C TYR A 197 34.05 20.60 23.71
N VAL A 198 33.11 20.87 22.82
CA VAL A 198 31.68 20.78 23.14
C VAL A 198 31.27 19.32 23.46
N LEU A 199 31.79 18.37 22.71
CA LEU A 199 31.49 16.94 22.93
C LEU A 199 32.20 16.41 24.19
N GLU A 200 33.42 16.85 24.47
CA GLU A 200 34.17 16.48 25.68
C GLU A 200 33.50 17.00 26.96
N ALA A 201 32.91 18.18 26.90
CA ALA A 201 32.20 18.79 28.04
C ALA A 201 30.76 18.22 28.20
N ALA A 202 30.22 17.52 27.20
CA ALA A 202 28.85 17.03 27.22
C ALA A 202 28.72 15.81 28.14
N THR A 203 27.76 15.83 29.05
CA THR A 203 27.43 14.70 29.93
C THR A 203 26.49 13.67 29.22
N ASN A 204 25.72 14.13 28.23
CA ASN A 204 24.84 13.30 27.43
C ASN A 204 24.88 13.78 25.98
N VAL A 205 25.08 12.85 25.06
CA VAL A 205 25.06 13.10 23.60
C VAL A 205 23.96 12.29 22.95
N ALA A 206 23.04 12.95 22.25
CA ALA A 206 22.03 12.32 21.44
C ALA A 206 22.37 12.48 19.96
N ILE A 207 22.48 11.37 19.23
CA ILE A 207 22.69 11.37 17.79
C ILE A 207 21.34 11.11 17.13
N ILE A 208 20.86 12.08 16.35
CA ILE A 208 19.59 11.98 15.62
C ILE A 208 19.95 11.90 14.14
N PRO A 209 20.04 10.67 13.55
CA PRO A 209 20.37 10.52 12.15
C PRO A 209 19.22 11.02 11.29
N GLY A 210 19.51 11.86 10.31
CA GLY A 210 18.56 12.26 9.28
C GLY A 210 18.44 11.16 8.21
N TYR A 211 17.29 11.11 7.53
CA TYR A 211 17.00 10.10 6.51
C TYR A 211 18.09 9.99 5.42
N LEU A 212 18.66 11.09 4.99
CA LEU A 212 19.69 11.11 3.93
C LEU A 212 21.12 10.81 4.45
N SER A 213 21.38 10.86 5.75
CA SER A 213 22.72 10.65 6.29
C SER A 213 23.10 9.18 6.44
N LEU A 214 22.14 8.26 6.33
CA LEU A 214 22.37 6.81 6.46
C LEU A 214 22.63 6.10 5.14
N ILE A 215 22.38 6.76 4.00
CA ILE A 215 22.52 6.16 2.65
C ILE A 215 23.95 6.33 2.11
N HIS A 216 24.75 7.22 2.69
CA HIS A 216 26.09 7.57 2.21
C HIS A 216 27.22 7.16 3.17
N ILE A 217 26.98 6.15 4.01
CA ILE A 217 28.05 5.54 4.83
C ILE A 217 28.54 4.26 4.14
#